data_e048c4bb8dc18d513f274abb162d55a1
#
_entry.id   e048c4bb8dc18d513f274abb162d55a1
#
_cell.length_a   1.000
_cell.length_b   1.000
_cell.length_c   1.000
_cell.angle_alpha   90.00
_cell.angle_beta   90.00
_cell.angle_gamma   90.00
#
_symmetry.space_group_name_H-M   'P 1'
#
loop_
_entity.id
_entity.type
_entity.pdbx_description
1 polymer ?
#
loop_
_entity_poly.entity_id
_entity_poly.type
_entity_poly.pdbx_seq_one_letter_code
_entity_poly.pdbx_strand_id
1 'polypeptide(L)'
;MYSIQSKQGDSAETISIRAYGNRSGASNIAAANPNIDFDNVPNGTMILIPVAGRIGTDTIITDDPDQVTVIVNGERFYIWYDFKITLSLDRTADTFSFILPFDPQNQALKLALMPFSYATVKIYIGSEKIITGTIIRTAPSLDDSAHVSVSGYSRCGILEDVCFSPSQYPIEYNNSSLVSIANAAIKPFGLTASQSSEVKKHLASGGSSNAWYNRTNAPVQGKIKGYLSSLAKKDGVIMSSDKDGNVLFDVMTNSKPVITIKEGHQPFLSGNANFDGKKLYSHFTGFSQDWLGESYKTTVVNESVASRGVFRPYTVVQSDIDSGNLRTSIQSIIKRNSMDAISLNLNLSTWRDDNKKLLYKNKNIFLYSPSLMIFKKTRMTIKEISFGRSATSKFSELKVTTAFEELEL
;
A
#
# COMPACT_ATOMS: atom_id res chain seq x y z
N MET A 1 -3.22 10.10 -29.42
CA MET A 1 -3.20 8.82 -30.19
C MET A 1 -1.80 8.60 -30.69
N TYR A 2 -1.33 7.36 -30.70
CA TYR A 2 -0.09 7.05 -31.39
C TYR A 2 -0.36 5.97 -32.44
N SER A 3 0.51 5.83 -33.42
CA SER A 3 0.35 4.85 -34.47
C SER A 3 1.59 3.95 -34.56
N ILE A 4 1.37 2.71 -34.95
CA ILE A 4 2.44 1.75 -35.25
C ILE A 4 2.29 1.26 -36.67
N GLN A 5 3.42 0.90 -37.28
CA GLN A 5 3.38 0.24 -38.60
C GLN A 5 3.11 -1.25 -38.42
N SER A 6 2.19 -1.77 -39.25
CA SER A 6 1.93 -3.21 -39.33
C SER A 6 3.13 -3.96 -39.91
N LYS A 7 3.27 -5.21 -39.48
CA LYS A 7 4.17 -6.20 -40.08
C LYS A 7 3.37 -7.21 -40.88
N GLN A 8 4.02 -7.92 -41.77
CA GLN A 8 3.38 -8.98 -42.54
C GLN A 8 2.80 -10.05 -41.59
N GLY A 9 1.53 -10.40 -41.79
CA GLY A 9 0.81 -11.36 -40.95
C GLY A 9 0.27 -10.80 -39.65
N ASP A 10 0.30 -9.46 -39.45
CA ASP A 10 -0.34 -8.83 -38.30
C ASP A 10 -1.86 -8.96 -38.36
N SER A 11 -2.47 -9.26 -37.21
CA SER A 11 -3.89 -9.17 -36.94
C SER A 11 -4.14 -8.15 -35.84
N ALA A 12 -5.41 -7.79 -35.60
CA ALA A 12 -5.75 -6.91 -34.46
C ALA A 12 -5.21 -7.45 -33.14
N GLU A 13 -5.19 -8.76 -32.94
CA GLU A 13 -4.64 -9.41 -31.74
C GLU A 13 -3.11 -9.27 -31.64
N THR A 14 -2.37 -9.55 -32.71
CA THR A 14 -0.91 -9.44 -32.72
C THR A 14 -0.46 -7.99 -32.53
N ILE A 15 -1.19 -7.05 -33.13
CA ILE A 15 -0.96 -5.63 -32.93
C ILE A 15 -1.28 -5.23 -31.47
N SER A 16 -2.35 -5.76 -30.90
CA SER A 16 -2.70 -5.52 -29.49
C SER A 16 -1.62 -6.05 -28.54
N ILE A 17 -1.10 -7.25 -28.79
CA ILE A 17 0.03 -7.79 -28.00
C ILE A 17 1.25 -6.87 -28.11
N ARG A 18 1.57 -6.40 -29.31
CA ARG A 18 2.73 -5.52 -29.54
C ARG A 18 2.55 -4.13 -28.94
N ALA A 19 1.34 -3.58 -28.98
CA ALA A 19 1.02 -2.23 -28.48
C ALA A 19 0.78 -2.20 -26.98
N TYR A 20 0.09 -3.22 -26.44
CA TYR A 20 -0.44 -3.24 -25.09
C TYR A 20 0.08 -4.39 -24.22
N GLY A 21 0.86 -5.34 -24.81
CA GLY A 21 1.33 -6.54 -24.14
C GLY A 21 0.25 -7.61 -23.90
N ASN A 22 -0.95 -7.46 -24.47
CA ASN A 22 -2.06 -8.41 -24.32
C ASN A 22 -3.05 -8.33 -25.50
N ARG A 23 -3.93 -9.35 -25.63
CA ARG A 23 -4.92 -9.45 -26.73
C ARG A 23 -6.17 -8.65 -26.50
N SER A 24 -6.47 -8.20 -25.27
CA SER A 24 -7.76 -7.63 -24.92
C SER A 24 -8.03 -6.25 -25.55
N GLY A 25 -7.04 -5.58 -26.08
CA GLY A 25 -7.18 -4.33 -26.82
C GLY A 25 -7.54 -4.48 -28.31
N ALA A 26 -7.58 -5.70 -28.84
CA ALA A 26 -7.78 -5.96 -30.28
C ALA A 26 -9.07 -5.33 -30.81
N SER A 27 -10.19 -5.48 -30.11
CA SER A 27 -11.49 -4.88 -30.49
C SER A 27 -11.44 -3.35 -30.51
N ASN A 28 -10.71 -2.73 -29.60
CA ASN A 28 -10.56 -1.28 -29.55
C ASN A 28 -9.66 -0.77 -30.67
N ILE A 29 -8.62 -1.53 -31.06
CA ILE A 29 -7.77 -1.23 -32.22
C ILE A 29 -8.61 -1.34 -33.49
N ALA A 30 -9.38 -2.41 -33.66
CA ALA A 30 -10.25 -2.58 -34.80
C ALA A 30 -11.29 -1.43 -34.91
N ALA A 31 -11.94 -1.08 -33.80
CA ALA A 31 -12.89 0.02 -33.75
C ALA A 31 -12.27 1.40 -34.07
N ALA A 32 -11.01 1.62 -33.68
CA ALA A 32 -10.27 2.86 -33.99
C ALA A 32 -9.79 2.93 -35.45
N ASN A 33 -9.80 1.82 -36.18
CA ASN A 33 -9.33 1.70 -37.55
C ASN A 33 -10.41 1.03 -38.47
N PRO A 34 -11.59 1.61 -38.61
CA PRO A 34 -12.72 0.95 -39.30
C PRO A 34 -12.47 0.66 -40.78
N ASN A 35 -11.46 1.29 -41.39
CA ASN A 35 -11.13 1.12 -42.81
C ASN A 35 -10.02 0.08 -43.04
N ILE A 36 -9.58 -0.61 -42.00
CA ILE A 36 -8.50 -1.60 -42.07
C ILE A 36 -9.12 -2.99 -41.91
N ASP A 37 -8.87 -3.85 -42.89
CA ASP A 37 -9.18 -5.28 -42.79
C ASP A 37 -8.08 -5.98 -41.98
N PHE A 38 -8.38 -6.36 -40.73
CA PHE A 38 -7.43 -7.00 -39.83
C PHE A 38 -7.20 -8.49 -40.11
N ASP A 39 -7.95 -9.08 -41.01
CA ASP A 39 -7.68 -10.45 -41.50
C ASP A 39 -6.60 -10.45 -42.59
N ASN A 40 -6.36 -9.28 -43.23
CA ASN A 40 -5.35 -9.14 -44.28
C ASN A 40 -4.69 -7.75 -44.28
N VAL A 41 -3.97 -7.43 -43.20
CA VAL A 41 -3.31 -6.12 -43.04
C VAL A 41 -2.06 -6.04 -43.91
N PRO A 42 -1.97 -5.10 -44.87
CA PRO A 42 -0.74 -4.88 -45.64
C PRO A 42 0.44 -4.47 -44.75
N ASN A 43 1.65 -4.97 -45.05
CA ASN A 43 2.85 -4.55 -44.32
C ASN A 43 3.10 -3.05 -44.48
N GLY A 44 3.47 -2.38 -43.38
CA GLY A 44 3.72 -0.95 -43.37
C GLY A 44 2.47 -0.06 -43.22
N THR A 45 1.28 -0.65 -43.09
CA THR A 45 0.04 0.13 -42.83
C THR A 45 0.13 0.82 -41.47
N MET A 46 -0.22 2.10 -41.43
CA MET A 46 -0.26 2.86 -40.17
C MET A 46 -1.54 2.51 -39.41
N ILE A 47 -1.37 1.87 -38.28
CA ILE A 47 -2.45 1.45 -37.40
C ILE A 47 -2.54 2.42 -36.23
N LEU A 48 -3.71 3.02 -36.04
CA LEU A 48 -4.01 3.92 -34.96
C LEU A 48 -4.22 3.11 -33.68
N ILE A 49 -3.46 3.43 -32.61
CA ILE A 49 -3.52 2.73 -31.35
C ILE A 49 -4.22 3.63 -30.32
N PRO A 50 -5.44 3.27 -29.85
CA PRO A 50 -6.12 4.02 -28.81
C PRO A 50 -5.38 3.89 -27.47
N VAL A 51 -5.37 4.97 -26.67
CA VAL A 51 -4.74 5.01 -25.35
C VAL A 51 -5.64 4.39 -24.28
N ALA A 52 -6.95 4.46 -24.49
CA ALA A 52 -7.97 3.88 -23.62
C ALA A 52 -9.10 3.26 -24.42
N GLY A 53 -9.81 2.32 -23.82
CA GLY A 53 -10.98 1.68 -24.41
C GLY A 53 -11.88 1.05 -23.34
N ARG A 54 -13.15 0.88 -23.65
CA ARG A 54 -14.13 0.25 -22.76
C ARG A 54 -13.83 -1.23 -22.56
N ILE A 55 -14.08 -1.71 -21.35
CA ILE A 55 -13.96 -3.12 -20.99
C ILE A 55 -15.36 -3.71 -20.86
N GLY A 56 -15.59 -4.83 -21.54
CA GLY A 56 -16.84 -5.60 -21.42
C GLY A 56 -16.95 -6.37 -20.09
N THR A 57 -15.84 -6.64 -19.42
CA THR A 57 -15.78 -7.39 -18.17
C THR A 57 -14.62 -6.90 -17.29
N ASP A 58 -14.76 -7.03 -15.96
CA ASP A 58 -13.68 -6.74 -14.99
C ASP A 58 -12.55 -7.82 -14.99
N THR A 59 -12.67 -8.84 -15.83
CA THR A 59 -11.65 -9.90 -15.93
C THR A 59 -10.48 -9.43 -16.77
N ILE A 60 -9.30 -9.38 -16.16
CA ILE A 60 -8.06 -9.04 -16.84
C ILE A 60 -7.42 -10.32 -17.36
N ILE A 61 -7.38 -10.44 -18.68
CA ILE A 61 -6.66 -11.51 -19.38
C ILE A 61 -5.38 -10.88 -19.94
N THR A 62 -4.23 -11.41 -19.55
CA THR A 62 -2.92 -10.94 -20.02
C THR A 62 -1.95 -12.11 -20.10
N ASP A 63 -1.11 -12.11 -21.13
CA ASP A 63 -0.03 -13.06 -21.33
C ASP A 63 1.25 -12.64 -20.57
N ASP A 64 1.37 -11.35 -20.23
CA ASP A 64 2.46 -10.81 -19.40
C ASP A 64 2.02 -10.72 -17.93
N PRO A 65 2.60 -11.54 -17.05
CA PRO A 65 2.26 -11.52 -15.63
C PRO A 65 2.57 -10.18 -14.94
N ASP A 66 3.46 -9.38 -15.50
CA ASP A 66 3.88 -8.09 -14.94
C ASP A 66 3.28 -6.89 -15.68
N GLN A 67 2.29 -7.13 -16.52
CA GLN A 67 1.59 -6.04 -17.17
C GLN A 67 0.75 -5.24 -16.17
N VAL A 68 0.95 -3.92 -16.15
CA VAL A 68 0.11 -3.01 -15.36
C VAL A 68 -1.10 -2.61 -16.18
N THR A 69 -2.28 -2.80 -15.62
CA THR A 69 -3.56 -2.36 -16.19
C THR A 69 -4.24 -1.41 -15.22
N VAL A 70 -4.64 -0.26 -15.72
CA VAL A 70 -5.39 0.74 -14.95
C VAL A 70 -6.75 0.94 -15.58
N ILE A 71 -7.79 0.85 -14.77
CA ILE A 71 -9.17 1.08 -15.16
C ILE A 71 -9.67 2.32 -14.44
N VAL A 72 -10.11 3.34 -15.17
CA VAL A 72 -10.67 4.58 -14.60
C VAL A 72 -12.11 4.71 -15.06
N ASN A 73 -13.05 4.71 -14.13
CA ASN A 73 -14.49 4.79 -14.41
C ASN A 73 -14.98 3.76 -15.46
N GLY A 74 -14.36 2.57 -15.52
CA GLY A 74 -14.67 1.52 -16.49
C GLY A 74 -13.91 1.60 -17.82
N GLU A 75 -13.16 2.66 -18.06
CA GLU A 75 -12.29 2.78 -19.22
C GLU A 75 -10.91 2.20 -18.89
N ARG A 76 -10.40 1.30 -19.73
CA ARG A 76 -9.09 0.68 -19.58
C ARG A 76 -8.03 1.50 -20.29
N PHE A 77 -6.94 1.80 -19.61
CA PHE A 77 -5.77 2.49 -20.13
C PHE A 77 -4.67 1.48 -20.46
N TYR A 78 -4.01 1.64 -21.60
CA TYR A 78 -3.04 0.70 -22.15
C TYR A 78 -1.62 1.25 -22.21
N ILE A 79 -1.47 2.57 -22.16
CA ILE A 79 -0.19 3.24 -22.41
C ILE A 79 0.13 4.21 -21.28
N TRP A 80 1.33 4.09 -20.77
CA TRP A 80 1.96 4.98 -19.78
C TRP A 80 3.36 5.34 -20.24
N TYR A 81 3.80 6.54 -19.90
CA TYR A 81 5.21 6.90 -19.99
C TYR A 81 5.98 6.43 -18.75
N ASP A 82 5.38 6.59 -17.59
CA ASP A 82 5.94 6.22 -16.29
C ASP A 82 4.82 5.93 -15.30
N PHE A 83 5.11 5.13 -14.29
CA PHE A 83 4.22 4.92 -13.16
C PHE A 83 4.97 4.55 -11.88
N LYS A 84 4.36 4.86 -10.76
CA LYS A 84 4.75 4.38 -9.43
C LYS A 84 3.51 3.97 -8.64
N ILE A 85 3.50 2.74 -8.14
CA ILE A 85 2.45 2.18 -7.30
C ILE A 85 3.10 1.81 -5.98
N THR A 86 2.66 2.39 -4.87
CA THR A 86 3.24 2.20 -3.55
C THR A 86 2.23 1.60 -2.60
N LEU A 87 2.52 0.41 -2.07
CA LEU A 87 1.75 -0.27 -1.03
C LEU A 87 2.48 -0.10 0.29
N SER A 88 1.83 0.44 1.31
CA SER A 88 2.45 0.72 2.59
C SER A 88 1.65 0.12 3.75
N LEU A 89 2.36 -0.47 4.71
CA LEU A 89 1.76 -0.96 5.96
C LEU A 89 1.58 0.17 6.97
N ASP A 90 2.52 1.12 7.00
CA ASP A 90 2.53 2.24 7.97
C ASP A 90 1.60 3.40 7.58
N ARG A 91 1.12 3.42 6.35
CA ARG A 91 0.16 4.41 5.85
C ARG A 91 -1.22 3.77 5.74
N THR A 92 -2.24 4.55 6.05
CA THR A 92 -3.63 4.09 5.92
C THR A 92 -3.99 3.81 4.47
N ALA A 93 -3.43 4.57 3.54
CA ALA A 93 -3.71 4.46 2.11
C ALA A 93 -2.48 4.06 1.30
N ASP A 94 -2.68 3.13 0.37
CA ASP A 94 -1.76 2.88 -0.73
C ASP A 94 -1.90 4.00 -1.75
N THR A 95 -0.82 4.33 -2.46
CA THR A 95 -0.79 5.45 -3.41
C THR A 95 -0.37 5.01 -4.79
N PHE A 96 -0.76 5.78 -5.79
CA PHE A 96 -0.36 5.56 -7.16
C PHE A 96 -0.13 6.89 -7.89
N SER A 97 0.75 6.85 -8.88
CA SER A 97 0.92 7.93 -9.86
C SER A 97 1.20 7.35 -11.24
N PHE A 98 0.67 7.99 -12.27
CA PHE A 98 0.86 7.62 -13.67
C PHE A 98 1.08 8.87 -14.51
N ILE A 99 1.96 8.77 -15.51
CA ILE A 99 2.10 9.77 -16.57
C ILE A 99 1.67 9.12 -17.87
N LEU A 100 0.70 9.71 -18.54
CA LEU A 100 0.14 9.16 -19.77
C LEU A 100 0.00 10.23 -20.85
N PRO A 101 0.04 9.86 -22.14
CA PRO A 101 -0.23 10.78 -23.23
C PRO A 101 -1.67 11.24 -23.16
N PHE A 102 -1.91 12.52 -23.45
CA PHE A 102 -3.23 13.11 -23.40
C PHE A 102 -3.65 13.64 -24.77
N ASP A 103 -4.78 13.14 -25.26
CA ASP A 103 -5.42 13.64 -26.46
C ASP A 103 -6.72 14.37 -26.09
N PRO A 104 -6.78 15.71 -26.22
CA PRO A 104 -7.98 16.48 -25.86
C PRO A 104 -9.19 16.18 -26.75
N GLN A 105 -9.00 15.56 -27.91
CA GLN A 105 -10.09 15.15 -28.81
C GLN A 105 -10.70 13.79 -28.38
N ASN A 106 -10.00 13.01 -27.57
CA ASN A 106 -10.52 11.75 -27.06
C ASN A 106 -11.47 11.98 -25.86
N GLN A 107 -12.78 11.86 -26.12
CA GLN A 107 -13.81 12.13 -25.12
C GLN A 107 -13.74 11.20 -23.91
N ALA A 108 -13.36 9.93 -24.09
CA ALA A 108 -13.21 8.98 -22.99
C ALA A 108 -12.07 9.37 -22.05
N LEU A 109 -10.90 9.76 -22.62
CA LEU A 109 -9.77 10.29 -21.86
C LEU A 109 -10.16 11.56 -21.10
N LYS A 110 -10.83 12.49 -21.79
CA LYS A 110 -11.26 13.75 -21.21
C LYS A 110 -12.17 13.54 -19.99
N LEU A 111 -13.16 12.67 -20.10
CA LEU A 111 -14.09 12.39 -19.00
C LEU A 111 -13.42 11.62 -17.86
N ALA A 112 -12.57 10.64 -18.17
CA ALA A 112 -11.89 9.84 -17.16
C ALA A 112 -10.88 10.65 -16.33
N LEU A 113 -10.18 11.60 -16.97
CA LEU A 113 -9.08 12.36 -16.35
C LEU A 113 -9.46 13.81 -16.01
N MET A 114 -10.75 14.14 -16.06
CA MET A 114 -11.23 15.49 -15.72
C MET A 114 -10.79 15.88 -14.31
N PRO A 115 -10.17 17.05 -14.13
CA PRO A 115 -9.83 17.57 -12.80
C PRO A 115 -11.06 17.61 -11.88
N PHE A 116 -10.84 17.25 -10.61
CA PHE A 116 -11.88 17.22 -9.55
C PHE A 116 -13.04 16.24 -9.79
N SER A 117 -12.87 15.28 -10.69
CA SER A 117 -13.87 14.23 -10.93
C SER A 117 -13.91 13.17 -9.84
N TYR A 118 -12.84 13.05 -9.04
CA TYR A 118 -12.66 11.98 -8.05
C TYR A 118 -12.92 10.58 -8.65
N ALA A 119 -12.44 10.39 -9.88
CA ALA A 119 -12.67 9.18 -10.64
C ALA A 119 -12.16 7.92 -9.92
N THR A 120 -12.98 6.87 -9.93
CA THR A 120 -12.61 5.58 -9.35
C THR A 120 -11.57 4.88 -10.21
N VAL A 121 -10.52 4.35 -9.58
CA VAL A 121 -9.42 3.64 -10.23
C VAL A 121 -9.31 2.23 -9.68
N LYS A 122 -9.15 1.24 -10.58
CA LYS A 122 -8.72 -0.11 -10.24
C LYS A 122 -7.39 -0.40 -10.93
N ILE A 123 -6.40 -0.84 -10.18
CA ILE A 123 -5.05 -1.12 -10.68
C ILE A 123 -4.75 -2.61 -10.52
N TYR A 124 -4.25 -3.21 -11.59
CA TYR A 124 -3.87 -4.61 -11.66
C TYR A 124 -2.42 -4.74 -12.11
N ILE A 125 -1.73 -5.78 -11.61
CA ILE A 125 -0.45 -6.25 -12.14
C ILE A 125 -0.66 -7.71 -12.55
N GLY A 126 -0.55 -7.99 -13.85
CA GLY A 126 -1.04 -9.24 -14.41
C GLY A 126 -2.56 -9.37 -14.17
N SER A 127 -2.97 -10.51 -13.65
CA SER A 127 -4.38 -10.75 -13.25
C SER A 127 -4.69 -10.33 -11.81
N GLU A 128 -3.69 -9.90 -11.02
CA GLU A 128 -3.85 -9.59 -9.61
C GLU A 128 -4.27 -8.12 -9.42
N LYS A 129 -5.44 -7.89 -8.81
CA LYS A 129 -5.85 -6.55 -8.37
C LYS A 129 -4.96 -6.10 -7.21
N ILE A 130 -4.44 -4.87 -7.30
CA ILE A 130 -3.50 -4.31 -6.33
C ILE A 130 -4.14 -3.19 -5.52
N ILE A 131 -4.80 -2.24 -6.19
CA ILE A 131 -5.43 -1.08 -5.56
C ILE A 131 -6.81 -0.84 -6.19
N THR A 132 -7.78 -0.53 -5.34
CA THR A 132 -8.98 0.19 -5.71
C THR A 132 -8.93 1.55 -5.03
N GLY A 133 -8.97 2.63 -5.81
CA GLY A 133 -8.69 3.97 -5.31
C GLY A 133 -9.45 5.07 -6.04
N THR A 134 -8.99 6.29 -5.82
CA THR A 134 -9.58 7.51 -6.36
C THR A 134 -8.48 8.43 -6.87
N ILE A 135 -8.67 9.03 -8.05
CA ILE A 135 -7.79 10.10 -8.55
C ILE A 135 -8.07 11.36 -7.74
N ILE A 136 -7.01 11.92 -7.16
CA ILE A 136 -7.10 13.14 -6.35
C ILE A 136 -6.46 14.33 -7.07
N ARG A 137 -5.41 14.06 -7.83
CA ARG A 137 -4.68 15.09 -8.55
C ARG A 137 -4.59 14.74 -10.03
N THR A 138 -4.91 15.71 -10.87
CA THR A 138 -4.70 15.69 -12.31
C THR A 138 -3.87 16.92 -12.68
N ALA A 139 -2.71 16.71 -13.28
CA ALA A 139 -1.79 17.75 -13.68
C ALA A 139 -1.44 17.61 -15.17
N PRO A 140 -2.19 18.27 -16.06
CA PRO A 140 -1.86 18.31 -17.48
C PRO A 140 -0.62 19.18 -17.72
N SER A 141 0.21 18.78 -18.68
CA SER A 141 1.37 19.52 -19.15
C SER A 141 1.40 19.47 -20.68
N LEU A 142 1.90 20.54 -21.26
CA LEU A 142 2.09 20.69 -22.69
C LEU A 142 3.51 21.21 -22.95
N ASP A 143 4.38 20.29 -23.34
CA ASP A 143 5.74 20.58 -23.77
C ASP A 143 5.83 20.26 -25.29
N ASP A 144 6.71 19.34 -25.68
CA ASP A 144 6.76 18.82 -27.06
C ASP A 144 5.52 17.98 -27.41
N SER A 145 4.85 17.40 -26.40
CA SER A 145 3.63 16.63 -26.52
C SER A 145 2.71 16.82 -25.30
N ALA A 146 1.40 16.75 -25.53
CA ALA A 146 0.44 16.82 -24.44
C ALA A 146 0.49 15.53 -23.61
N HIS A 147 0.71 15.67 -22.29
CA HIS A 147 0.65 14.56 -21.34
C HIS A 147 -0.05 14.99 -20.06
N VAL A 148 -0.51 14.02 -19.28
CA VAL A 148 -1.15 14.25 -18.00
C VAL A 148 -0.54 13.34 -16.93
N SER A 149 -0.16 13.95 -15.81
CA SER A 149 0.20 13.23 -14.59
C SER A 149 -1.04 13.12 -13.72
N VAL A 150 -1.40 11.90 -13.35
CA VAL A 150 -2.49 11.62 -12.41
C VAL A 150 -1.94 10.92 -11.19
N SER A 151 -2.45 11.26 -10.01
CA SER A 151 -2.11 10.58 -8.77
C SER A 151 -3.30 10.49 -7.85
N GLY A 152 -3.26 9.50 -6.98
CA GLY A 152 -4.33 9.25 -6.04
C GLY A 152 -3.93 8.22 -4.98
N TYR A 153 -4.93 7.78 -4.25
CA TYR A 153 -4.77 6.84 -3.15
C TYR A 153 -5.90 5.80 -3.13
N SER A 154 -5.70 4.71 -2.37
CA SER A 154 -6.76 3.74 -2.10
C SER A 154 -7.98 4.42 -1.45
N ARG A 155 -9.19 3.89 -1.65
CA ARG A 155 -10.46 4.53 -1.22
C ARG A 155 -10.44 5.02 0.23
N CYS A 156 -9.83 4.27 1.16
CA CYS A 156 -9.71 4.67 2.56
C CYS A 156 -8.79 5.88 2.79
N GLY A 157 -8.04 6.34 1.79
CA GLY A 157 -7.21 7.54 1.87
C GLY A 157 -8.00 8.81 2.20
N ILE A 158 -9.26 8.87 1.80
CA ILE A 158 -10.15 9.98 2.16
C ILE A 158 -10.19 10.25 3.68
N LEU A 159 -9.99 9.22 4.50
CA LEU A 159 -10.01 9.35 5.97
C LEU A 159 -8.84 10.19 6.52
N GLU A 160 -7.81 10.43 5.71
CA GLU A 160 -6.71 11.36 6.03
C GLU A 160 -7.09 12.82 5.80
N ASP A 161 -8.07 13.07 4.93
CA ASP A 161 -8.45 14.41 4.49
C ASP A 161 -9.65 14.96 5.28
N VAL A 162 -10.58 14.09 5.67
CA VAL A 162 -11.89 14.47 6.22
C VAL A 162 -11.96 14.33 7.74
N CYS A 163 -12.84 15.15 8.32
CA CYS A 163 -13.31 15.05 9.70
C CYS A 163 -14.63 14.30 9.78
N PHE A 164 -15.10 14.00 10.97
CA PHE A 164 -16.43 13.44 11.17
C PHE A 164 -17.52 14.38 10.69
N SER A 165 -18.59 13.83 10.10
CA SER A 165 -19.76 14.61 9.73
C SER A 165 -20.48 15.16 10.96
N PRO A 166 -21.01 16.39 10.92
CA PRO A 166 -21.81 16.93 12.02
C PRO A 166 -22.97 16.01 12.44
N SER A 167 -23.56 15.25 11.52
CA SER A 167 -24.62 14.29 11.81
C SER A 167 -24.20 13.08 12.62
N GLN A 168 -22.89 12.84 12.78
CA GLN A 168 -22.36 11.73 13.56
C GLN A 168 -22.14 12.11 15.04
N TYR A 169 -22.21 13.38 15.39
CA TYR A 169 -22.04 13.85 16.75
C TYR A 169 -23.32 13.70 17.62
N PRO A 170 -23.18 13.38 18.92
CA PRO A 170 -21.92 13.15 19.65
C PRO A 170 -21.30 11.79 19.28
N ILE A 171 -19.96 11.77 19.06
CA ILE A 171 -19.24 10.53 18.71
C ILE A 171 -18.72 9.92 20.01
N GLU A 172 -19.52 9.06 20.55
CA GLU A 172 -19.23 8.30 21.76
C GLU A 172 -19.54 6.82 21.51
N TYR A 173 -18.57 5.97 21.80
CA TYR A 173 -18.73 4.53 21.67
C TYR A 173 -18.47 3.87 23.02
N ASN A 174 -19.45 3.09 23.48
CA ASN A 174 -19.40 2.36 24.74
C ASN A 174 -19.41 0.85 24.45
N ASN A 175 -18.58 0.09 25.14
CA ASN A 175 -18.48 -1.38 25.03
C ASN A 175 -18.43 -1.86 23.55
N SER A 176 -17.55 -1.25 22.77
CA SER A 176 -17.49 -1.48 21.33
C SER A 176 -16.12 -1.97 20.88
N SER A 177 -16.10 -2.85 19.88
CA SER A 177 -14.86 -3.32 19.29
C SER A 177 -14.27 -2.29 18.31
N LEU A 178 -12.94 -2.31 18.10
CA LEU A 178 -12.24 -1.46 17.13
C LEU A 178 -12.90 -1.52 15.75
N VAL A 179 -13.26 -2.71 15.26
CA VAL A 179 -13.89 -2.90 13.96
C VAL A 179 -15.29 -2.29 13.91
N SER A 180 -16.08 -2.43 15.00
CA SER A 180 -17.42 -1.81 15.10
C SER A 180 -17.35 -0.29 15.09
N ILE A 181 -16.44 0.28 15.87
CA ILE A 181 -16.20 1.73 15.94
C ILE A 181 -15.76 2.23 14.54
N ALA A 182 -14.80 1.55 13.91
CA ALA A 182 -14.34 1.94 12.60
C ALA A 182 -15.46 1.89 11.55
N ASN A 183 -16.25 0.81 11.50
CA ASN A 183 -17.36 0.70 10.55
C ASN A 183 -18.41 1.79 10.76
N ALA A 184 -18.75 2.13 12.01
CA ALA A 184 -19.66 3.23 12.30
C ALA A 184 -19.10 4.59 11.84
N ALA A 185 -17.81 4.83 12.11
CA ALA A 185 -17.12 6.07 11.74
C ALA A 185 -17.03 6.30 10.23
N ILE A 186 -16.75 5.21 9.45
CA ILE A 186 -16.48 5.31 8.01
C ILE A 186 -17.69 5.02 7.11
N LYS A 187 -18.81 4.61 7.68
CA LYS A 187 -20.06 4.30 6.94
C LYS A 187 -20.49 5.40 5.95
N PRO A 188 -20.44 6.71 6.30
CA PRO A 188 -20.85 7.78 5.38
C PRO A 188 -20.02 7.82 4.08
N PHE A 189 -18.82 7.25 4.08
CA PHE A 189 -17.92 7.22 2.93
C PHE A 189 -18.05 5.94 2.08
N GLY A 190 -19.01 5.07 2.40
CA GLY A 190 -19.19 3.79 1.72
C GLY A 190 -18.01 2.83 1.87
N LEU A 191 -17.26 2.98 2.95
CA LEU A 191 -16.11 2.13 3.30
C LEU A 191 -16.49 1.09 4.33
N THR A 192 -15.72 0.02 4.38
CA THR A 192 -15.80 -1.02 5.41
C THR A 192 -14.46 -1.19 6.12
N ALA A 193 -14.50 -1.66 7.35
CA ALA A 193 -13.32 -2.02 8.12
C ALA A 193 -13.35 -3.51 8.46
N SER A 194 -12.21 -4.14 8.34
CA SER A 194 -12.00 -5.55 8.71
C SER A 194 -10.70 -5.71 9.49
N GLN A 195 -10.48 -6.87 10.08
CA GLN A 195 -9.22 -7.24 10.73
C GLN A 195 -8.67 -8.54 10.13
N SER A 196 -7.35 -8.61 10.00
CA SER A 196 -6.67 -9.81 9.52
C SER A 196 -6.78 -10.97 10.54
N SER A 197 -6.54 -12.20 10.07
CA SER A 197 -6.45 -13.37 10.95
C SER A 197 -5.32 -13.24 11.97
N GLU A 198 -4.24 -12.54 11.60
CA GLU A 198 -3.09 -12.34 12.49
C GLU A 198 -3.42 -11.38 13.65
N VAL A 199 -4.27 -10.37 13.41
CA VAL A 199 -4.80 -9.51 14.49
C VAL A 199 -5.60 -10.33 15.49
N LYS A 200 -6.48 -11.23 15.01
CA LYS A 200 -7.25 -12.10 15.91
C LYS A 200 -6.35 -12.97 16.80
N LYS A 201 -5.28 -13.53 16.23
CA LYS A 201 -4.30 -14.33 16.99
C LYS A 201 -3.51 -13.44 17.97
N HIS A 202 -3.10 -12.25 17.55
CA HIS A 202 -2.37 -11.31 18.40
C HIS A 202 -3.21 -10.91 19.63
N LEU A 203 -4.45 -10.54 19.44
CA LEU A 203 -5.35 -10.16 20.52
C LEU A 203 -5.72 -11.36 21.42
N ALA A 204 -5.91 -12.56 20.84
CA ALA A 204 -6.18 -13.77 21.60
C ALA A 204 -5.03 -14.15 22.55
N SER A 205 -3.78 -13.87 22.19
CA SER A 205 -2.63 -14.05 23.10
C SER A 205 -2.66 -13.13 24.32
N GLY A 206 -3.39 -11.99 24.23
CA GLY A 206 -3.69 -11.08 25.35
C GLY A 206 -5.01 -11.37 26.07
N GLY A 207 -5.69 -12.46 25.74
CA GLY A 207 -6.94 -12.88 26.40
C GLY A 207 -8.25 -12.41 25.76
N SER A 208 -8.19 -11.71 24.61
CA SER A 208 -9.38 -11.25 23.88
C SER A 208 -9.20 -11.47 22.36
N SER A 209 -10.26 -11.89 21.69
CA SER A 209 -10.25 -12.02 20.22
C SER A 209 -10.50 -10.70 19.47
N ASN A 210 -10.86 -9.64 20.19
CA ASN A 210 -11.15 -8.32 19.66
C ASN A 210 -10.58 -7.24 20.59
N ALA A 211 -10.11 -6.14 20.01
CA ALA A 211 -9.80 -4.92 20.76
C ALA A 211 -11.12 -4.27 21.20
N TRP A 212 -11.37 -4.19 22.50
CA TRP A 212 -12.58 -3.62 23.09
C TRP A 212 -12.27 -2.33 23.83
N TYR A 213 -13.20 -1.39 23.73
CA TYR A 213 -13.13 -0.10 24.39
C TYR A 213 -14.39 0.10 25.23
N ASN A 214 -14.23 0.21 26.55
CA ASN A 214 -15.35 0.45 27.46
C ASN A 214 -16.02 1.77 27.16
N ARG A 215 -15.21 2.81 26.93
CA ARG A 215 -15.68 4.13 26.50
C ARG A 215 -14.61 4.83 25.66
N THR A 216 -15.00 5.44 24.56
CA THR A 216 -14.12 6.29 23.76
C THR A 216 -14.89 7.36 23.03
N ASN A 217 -14.29 8.56 22.94
CA ASN A 217 -14.86 9.73 22.30
C ASN A 217 -13.92 10.21 21.20
N ALA A 218 -14.47 10.66 20.06
CA ALA A 218 -13.68 11.32 19.04
C ALA A 218 -13.65 12.84 19.27
N PRO A 219 -12.50 13.49 19.02
CA PRO A 219 -12.40 14.95 19.10
C PRO A 219 -13.21 15.61 17.99
N VAL A 220 -13.85 16.76 18.30
CA VAL A 220 -14.77 17.48 17.40
C VAL A 220 -14.08 17.92 16.09
N GLN A 221 -12.80 18.25 16.11
CA GLN A 221 -12.04 18.68 14.93
C GLN A 221 -11.03 17.65 14.46
N GLY A 222 -11.09 16.42 14.99
CA GLY A 222 -10.14 15.36 14.64
C GLY A 222 -10.44 14.74 13.29
N LYS A 223 -9.37 14.44 12.52
CA LYS A 223 -9.51 13.61 11.33
C LYS A 223 -9.83 12.18 11.73
N ILE A 224 -10.70 11.52 10.95
CA ILE A 224 -11.15 10.15 11.22
C ILE A 224 -9.97 9.19 11.32
N LYS A 225 -8.99 9.30 10.41
CA LYS A 225 -7.75 8.50 10.48
C LYS A 225 -7.04 8.65 11.81
N GLY A 226 -6.85 9.89 12.29
CA GLY A 226 -6.13 10.17 13.54
C GLY A 226 -6.78 9.46 14.72
N TYR A 227 -8.10 9.53 14.82
CA TYR A 227 -8.88 8.87 15.85
C TYR A 227 -8.76 7.34 15.79
N LEU A 228 -9.06 6.72 14.63
CA LEU A 228 -9.00 5.27 14.47
C LEU A 228 -7.58 4.72 14.66
N SER A 229 -6.56 5.42 14.13
CA SER A 229 -5.16 5.02 14.32
C SER A 229 -4.73 5.11 15.78
N SER A 230 -5.23 6.08 16.55
CA SER A 230 -4.91 6.21 17.98
C SER A 230 -5.48 5.03 18.77
N LEU A 231 -6.70 4.59 18.44
CA LEU A 231 -7.31 3.41 19.05
C LEU A 231 -6.51 2.13 18.69
N ALA A 232 -6.27 1.91 17.39
CA ALA A 232 -5.53 0.73 16.94
C ALA A 232 -4.14 0.60 17.58
N LYS A 233 -3.45 1.73 17.78
CA LYS A 233 -2.12 1.76 18.42
C LYS A 233 -2.12 1.28 19.87
N LYS A 234 -3.22 1.48 20.61
CA LYS A 234 -3.32 1.01 22.00
C LYS A 234 -3.14 -0.50 22.08
N ASP A 235 -3.61 -1.23 21.08
CA ASP A 235 -3.55 -2.70 21.00
C ASP A 235 -2.41 -3.21 20.12
N GLY A 236 -1.48 -2.34 19.71
CA GLY A 236 -0.37 -2.71 18.82
C GLY A 236 -0.81 -3.06 17.40
N VAL A 237 -2.02 -2.67 17.00
CA VAL A 237 -2.60 -2.90 15.68
C VAL A 237 -2.28 -1.74 14.74
N ILE A 238 -2.08 -2.04 13.47
CA ILE A 238 -1.77 -1.08 12.40
C ILE A 238 -3.01 -0.91 11.53
N MET A 239 -3.33 0.34 11.17
CA MET A 239 -4.39 0.67 10.23
C MET A 239 -3.80 0.83 8.82
N SER A 240 -4.22 -0.01 7.90
CA SER A 240 -3.77 -0.08 6.51
C SER A 240 -4.96 -0.18 5.56
N SER A 241 -4.72 -0.38 4.27
CA SER A 241 -5.74 -0.64 3.24
C SER A 241 -5.66 -2.07 2.70
N ASP A 242 -6.82 -2.61 2.31
CA ASP A 242 -6.92 -3.81 1.50
C ASP A 242 -6.88 -3.50 -0.01
N LYS A 243 -6.93 -4.53 -0.85
CA LYS A 243 -6.94 -4.41 -2.32
C LYS A 243 -8.22 -3.75 -2.88
N ASP A 244 -9.29 -3.77 -2.11
CA ASP A 244 -10.57 -3.13 -2.45
C ASP A 244 -10.64 -1.67 -1.99
N GLY A 245 -9.57 -1.19 -1.34
CA GLY A 245 -9.44 0.16 -0.84
C GLY A 245 -10.20 0.40 0.46
N ASN A 246 -10.62 -0.64 1.18
CA ASN A 246 -11.24 -0.56 2.49
C ASN A 246 -10.18 -0.52 3.61
N VAL A 247 -10.61 -0.24 4.84
CA VAL A 247 -9.74 -0.24 5.99
C VAL A 247 -9.44 -1.67 6.43
N LEU A 248 -8.17 -2.00 6.54
CA LEU A 248 -7.67 -3.26 7.08
C LEU A 248 -6.86 -2.99 8.36
N PHE A 249 -7.33 -3.52 9.47
CA PHE A 249 -6.51 -3.61 10.68
C PHE A 249 -5.61 -4.84 10.58
N ASP A 250 -4.30 -4.62 10.77
CA ASP A 250 -3.29 -5.66 10.63
C ASP A 250 -2.23 -5.56 11.73
N VAL A 251 -1.41 -6.58 11.87
CA VAL A 251 -0.20 -6.60 12.69
C VAL A 251 0.95 -7.09 11.84
N MET A 252 2.18 -6.74 12.21
CA MET A 252 3.33 -7.29 11.49
C MET A 252 3.38 -8.81 11.61
N THR A 253 3.41 -9.45 10.43
CA THR A 253 3.34 -10.91 10.33
C THR A 253 4.65 -11.58 10.73
N ASN A 254 4.53 -12.77 11.30
CA ASN A 254 5.66 -13.66 11.58
C ASN A 254 5.70 -14.85 10.59
N SER A 255 5.11 -14.67 9.40
CA SER A 255 5.03 -15.71 8.37
C SER A 255 6.40 -16.12 7.84
N LYS A 256 6.46 -17.28 7.17
CA LYS A 256 7.69 -17.72 6.49
C LYS A 256 8.08 -16.68 5.42
N PRO A 257 9.40 -16.36 5.30
CA PRO A 257 9.90 -15.50 4.24
C PRO A 257 9.57 -16.04 2.86
N VAL A 258 9.15 -15.14 1.95
CA VAL A 258 8.70 -15.48 0.61
C VAL A 258 9.82 -15.46 -0.44
N ILE A 259 10.92 -14.76 -0.14
CA ILE A 259 12.11 -14.67 -1.00
C ILE A 259 13.36 -14.51 -0.14
N THR A 260 14.50 -14.99 -0.65
CA THR A 260 15.83 -14.73 -0.07
C THR A 260 16.60 -13.77 -0.95
N ILE A 261 17.01 -12.63 -0.37
CA ILE A 261 17.79 -11.59 -1.04
C ILE A 261 19.22 -11.65 -0.51
N LYS A 262 20.18 -11.76 -1.44
CA LYS A 262 21.59 -11.83 -1.13
C LYS A 262 22.36 -10.79 -1.93
N GLU A 263 23.22 -10.02 -1.26
CA GLU A 263 24.12 -9.07 -1.90
C GLU A 263 24.97 -9.74 -2.99
N GLY A 264 25.13 -9.04 -4.11
CA GLY A 264 25.87 -9.54 -5.28
C GLY A 264 25.14 -10.60 -6.12
N HIS A 265 23.89 -10.94 -5.80
CA HIS A 265 23.08 -11.91 -6.55
C HIS A 265 21.73 -11.32 -6.94
N GLN A 266 21.24 -11.68 -8.12
CA GLN A 266 19.87 -11.34 -8.52
C GLN A 266 18.85 -11.93 -7.51
N PRO A 267 17.77 -11.22 -7.20
CA PRO A 267 17.31 -9.96 -7.83
C PRO A 267 17.82 -8.67 -7.17
N PHE A 268 18.79 -8.70 -6.24
CA PHE A 268 19.30 -7.52 -5.56
C PHE A 268 20.08 -6.61 -6.52
N LEU A 269 19.70 -5.33 -6.60
CA LEU A 269 20.39 -4.31 -7.41
C LEU A 269 21.22 -3.38 -6.54
N SER A 270 20.59 -2.78 -5.55
CA SER A 270 21.22 -1.83 -4.63
C SER A 270 20.42 -1.72 -3.34
N GLY A 271 21.01 -1.12 -2.31
CA GLY A 271 20.31 -0.86 -1.07
C GLY A 271 21.03 0.15 -0.20
N ASN A 272 20.30 0.66 0.79
CA ASN A 272 20.86 1.42 1.89
C ASN A 272 20.20 1.01 3.20
N ALA A 273 20.94 1.17 4.29
CA ALA A 273 20.48 0.87 5.64
C ALA A 273 20.58 2.11 6.52
N ASN A 274 19.64 2.28 7.41
CA ASN A 274 19.65 3.31 8.44
C ASN A 274 19.31 2.66 9.79
N PHE A 275 20.23 2.81 10.75
CA PHE A 275 20.11 2.35 12.12
C PHE A 275 20.06 3.57 13.04
N ASP A 276 18.86 3.91 13.54
CA ASP A 276 18.63 5.11 14.35
C ASP A 276 18.47 4.76 15.83
N GLY A 277 19.56 4.80 16.58
CA GLY A 277 19.56 4.55 18.01
C GLY A 277 18.75 5.54 18.85
N LYS A 278 18.32 6.68 18.28
CA LYS A 278 17.43 7.63 19.00
C LYS A 278 16.08 7.03 19.32
N LYS A 279 15.63 6.03 18.56
CA LYS A 279 14.36 5.33 18.77
C LYS A 279 14.44 4.16 19.73
N LEU A 280 15.64 3.79 20.16
CA LEU A 280 15.86 2.73 21.13
C LEU A 280 15.94 3.30 22.55
N TYR A 281 15.04 2.84 23.41
CA TYR A 281 14.98 3.22 24.83
C TYR A 281 15.17 1.99 25.71
N SER A 282 15.81 2.15 26.86
CA SER A 282 16.11 1.06 27.79
C SER A 282 15.01 0.84 28.84
N HIS A 283 14.35 1.92 29.27
CA HIS A 283 13.34 1.86 30.32
C HIS A 283 12.09 2.58 29.87
N PHE A 284 10.96 1.92 29.92
CA PHE A 284 9.66 2.47 29.57
C PHE A 284 8.80 2.54 30.83
N THR A 285 8.39 3.74 31.24
CA THR A 285 7.46 3.95 32.34
C THR A 285 6.14 4.41 31.79
N GLY A 286 5.09 3.62 31.98
CA GLY A 286 3.73 3.95 31.59
C GLY A 286 2.93 4.48 32.77
N PHE A 287 2.13 5.49 32.49
CA PHE A 287 1.10 6.00 33.38
C PHE A 287 -0.25 5.91 32.69
N SER A 288 -1.27 5.48 33.42
CA SER A 288 -2.64 5.46 32.96
C SER A 288 -3.57 5.88 34.10
N GLN A 289 -4.69 6.46 33.72
CA GLN A 289 -5.82 6.68 34.60
C GLN A 289 -7.05 6.07 33.92
N ASP A 290 -7.76 5.20 34.61
CA ASP A 290 -9.00 4.65 34.10
C ASP A 290 -10.18 5.64 34.23
N TRP A 291 -11.32 5.24 33.70
CA TRP A 291 -12.53 6.05 33.72
C TRP A 291 -13.15 6.21 35.15
N LEU A 292 -12.75 5.35 36.10
CA LEU A 292 -13.11 5.46 37.52
C LEU A 292 -12.16 6.38 38.30
N GLY A 293 -11.10 6.89 37.67
CA GLY A 293 -10.10 7.76 38.25
C GLY A 293 -8.95 7.03 38.95
N GLU A 294 -8.88 5.71 38.87
CA GLU A 294 -7.75 4.94 39.37
C GLU A 294 -6.51 5.17 38.50
N SER A 295 -5.37 5.39 39.15
CA SER A 295 -4.11 5.69 38.50
C SER A 295 -3.20 4.46 38.52
N TYR A 296 -2.66 4.09 37.36
CA TYR A 296 -1.76 2.94 37.21
C TYR A 296 -0.39 3.41 36.74
N LYS A 297 0.65 2.75 37.26
CA LYS A 297 2.03 2.94 36.84
C LYS A 297 2.69 1.59 36.62
N THR A 298 3.37 1.43 35.50
CA THR A 298 4.19 0.24 35.26
C THR A 298 5.50 0.62 34.58
N THR A 299 6.56 -0.11 34.88
CA THR A 299 7.86 0.05 34.22
C THR A 299 8.24 -1.26 33.54
N VAL A 300 8.66 -1.19 32.27
CA VAL A 300 9.15 -2.30 31.48
C VAL A 300 10.56 -1.97 31.03
N VAL A 301 11.52 -2.88 31.29
CA VAL A 301 12.88 -2.75 30.84
C VAL A 301 13.01 -3.42 29.47
N ASN A 302 13.64 -2.74 28.53
CA ASN A 302 14.08 -3.31 27.27
C ASN A 302 15.52 -3.82 27.45
N GLU A 303 15.64 -5.11 27.77
CA GLU A 303 16.91 -5.74 28.09
C GLU A 303 17.90 -5.69 26.93
N SER A 304 17.43 -5.75 25.69
CA SER A 304 18.28 -5.67 24.49
C SER A 304 19.07 -4.35 24.40
N VAL A 305 18.57 -3.29 25.02
CA VAL A 305 19.22 -1.96 25.09
C VAL A 305 19.90 -1.76 26.44
N ALA A 306 19.25 -2.15 27.53
CA ALA A 306 19.76 -1.95 28.90
C ALA A 306 21.07 -2.74 29.14
N SER A 307 21.18 -3.96 28.65
CA SER A 307 22.38 -4.82 28.75
C SER A 307 23.61 -4.22 28.07
N ARG A 308 23.46 -3.24 27.19
CA ARG A 308 24.56 -2.48 26.56
C ARG A 308 25.07 -1.32 27.43
N GLY A 309 24.60 -1.19 28.67
CA GLY A 309 24.96 -0.11 29.59
C GLY A 309 24.36 1.26 29.22
N VAL A 310 23.38 1.30 28.39
CA VAL A 310 22.75 2.55 27.92
C VAL A 310 21.50 2.84 28.74
N PHE A 311 21.50 3.95 29.48
CA PHE A 311 20.30 4.44 30.18
C PHE A 311 19.56 5.48 29.36
N ARG A 312 18.43 5.08 28.78
CA ARG A 312 17.55 5.94 27.98
C ARG A 312 16.09 5.72 28.42
N PRO A 313 15.60 6.48 29.40
CA PRO A 313 14.23 6.36 29.87
C PRO A 313 13.23 7.01 28.89
N TYR A 314 12.04 6.43 28.80
CA TYR A 314 10.91 6.94 28.02
C TYR A 314 9.62 6.82 28.82
N THR A 315 8.84 7.89 28.85
CA THR A 315 7.57 7.93 29.57
C THR A 315 6.40 7.91 28.59
N VAL A 316 5.42 7.07 28.87
CA VAL A 316 4.20 6.90 28.08
C VAL A 316 3.00 7.24 28.97
N VAL A 317 2.13 8.12 28.51
CA VAL A 317 0.86 8.41 29.17
C VAL A 317 -0.26 7.91 28.28
N GLN A 318 -1.15 7.09 28.84
CA GLN A 318 -2.32 6.54 28.14
C GLN A 318 -3.57 6.73 29.00
N SER A 319 -4.65 7.18 28.40
CA SER A 319 -5.96 7.30 29.05
C SER A 319 -6.78 6.03 28.85
N ASP A 320 -7.68 5.77 29.81
CA ASP A 320 -8.70 4.72 29.73
C ASP A 320 -8.16 3.28 29.56
N ILE A 321 -7.03 2.98 30.20
CA ILE A 321 -6.40 1.66 30.16
C ILE A 321 -6.13 1.19 31.58
N ASP A 322 -6.52 -0.05 31.91
CA ASP A 322 -6.21 -0.71 33.18
C ASP A 322 -4.74 -1.16 33.25
N SER A 323 -4.30 -1.65 34.42
CA SER A 323 -2.91 -2.01 34.68
C SER A 323 -2.37 -3.15 33.78
N GLY A 324 -3.20 -4.13 33.45
CA GLY A 324 -2.82 -5.27 32.61
C GLY A 324 -2.62 -4.86 31.16
N ASN A 325 -3.54 -4.09 30.64
CA ASN A 325 -3.49 -3.55 29.28
C ASN A 325 -2.38 -2.51 29.11
N LEU A 326 -2.06 -1.72 30.15
CA LEU A 326 -0.96 -0.75 30.11
C LEU A 326 0.39 -1.44 29.86
N ARG A 327 0.68 -2.58 30.52
CA ARG A 327 1.91 -3.33 30.30
C ARG A 327 2.01 -3.87 28.87
N THR A 328 0.93 -4.46 28.35
CA THR A 328 0.84 -4.98 26.98
C THR A 328 1.02 -3.86 25.95
N SER A 329 0.40 -2.70 26.19
CA SER A 329 0.57 -1.54 25.33
C SER A 329 2.01 -1.03 25.30
N ILE A 330 2.70 -0.97 26.45
CA ILE A 330 4.12 -0.60 26.50
C ILE A 330 4.99 -1.60 25.74
N GLN A 331 4.74 -2.90 25.87
CA GLN A 331 5.46 -3.93 25.11
C GLN A 331 5.29 -3.74 23.60
N SER A 332 4.07 -3.40 23.15
CA SER A 332 3.80 -3.07 21.75
C SER A 332 4.56 -1.81 21.29
N ILE A 333 4.70 -0.80 22.15
CA ILE A 333 5.49 0.42 21.87
C ILE A 333 6.98 0.08 21.77
N ILE A 334 7.50 -0.74 22.68
CA ILE A 334 8.90 -1.20 22.64
C ILE A 334 9.19 -1.87 21.30
N LYS A 335 8.36 -2.84 20.93
CA LYS A 335 8.50 -3.58 19.66
C LYS A 335 8.45 -2.63 18.45
N ARG A 336 7.50 -1.68 18.43
CA ARG A 336 7.39 -0.68 17.36
C ARG A 336 8.64 0.19 17.28
N ASN A 337 9.12 0.74 18.40
CA ASN A 337 10.31 1.58 18.44
C ASN A 337 11.56 0.82 17.99
N SER A 338 11.69 -0.45 18.40
CA SER A 338 12.74 -1.35 17.94
C SER A 338 12.75 -1.52 16.42
N MET A 339 11.56 -1.73 15.82
CA MET A 339 11.42 -1.85 14.37
C MET A 339 11.57 -0.51 13.63
N ASP A 340 11.19 0.60 14.24
CA ASP A 340 11.35 1.94 13.65
C ASP A 340 12.79 2.44 13.71
N ALA A 341 13.62 1.84 14.58
CA ALA A 341 15.07 2.10 14.67
C ALA A 341 15.83 1.53 13.48
N ILE A 342 15.26 0.56 12.76
CA ILE A 342 15.92 -0.17 11.68
C ILE A 342 15.10 0.01 10.42
N SER A 343 15.69 0.61 9.39
CA SER A 343 15.05 0.83 8.10
C SER A 343 16.06 0.59 6.98
N LEU A 344 15.74 -0.36 6.11
CA LEU A 344 16.53 -0.61 4.91
C LEU A 344 15.66 -0.37 3.68
N ASN A 345 16.24 0.30 2.68
CA ASN A 345 15.64 0.42 1.36
C ASN A 345 16.43 -0.46 0.40
N LEU A 346 15.74 -1.34 -0.31
CA LEU A 346 16.31 -2.32 -1.23
C LEU A 346 15.69 -2.13 -2.60
N ASN A 347 16.51 -2.06 -3.63
CA ASN A 347 16.08 -2.05 -5.03
C ASN A 347 16.27 -3.43 -5.63
N LEU A 348 15.20 -3.97 -6.20
CA LEU A 348 15.19 -5.28 -6.82
C LEU A 348 14.80 -5.20 -8.29
N SER A 349 15.32 -6.12 -9.10
CA SER A 349 14.97 -6.27 -10.53
C SER A 349 13.69 -7.08 -10.75
N THR A 350 13.01 -7.51 -9.70
CA THR A 350 11.78 -8.32 -9.76
C THR A 350 10.64 -7.71 -8.97
N TRP A 351 9.42 -8.01 -9.39
CA TRP A 351 8.21 -7.72 -8.62
C TRP A 351 7.67 -8.94 -7.88
N ARG A 352 8.27 -10.13 -8.12
CA ARG A 352 7.73 -11.41 -7.69
C ARG A 352 8.67 -12.14 -6.75
N ASP A 353 8.07 -12.96 -5.91
CA ASP A 353 8.75 -13.87 -4.99
C ASP A 353 9.22 -15.15 -5.70
N ASP A 354 9.85 -16.06 -4.95
CA ASP A 354 10.33 -17.34 -5.46
C ASP A 354 9.21 -18.24 -6.01
N ASN A 355 7.95 -18.01 -5.61
CA ASN A 355 6.75 -18.70 -6.09
C ASN A 355 6.03 -17.97 -7.23
N LYS A 356 6.67 -16.96 -7.85
CA LYS A 356 6.13 -16.11 -8.92
C LYS A 356 4.88 -15.30 -8.51
N LYS A 357 4.60 -15.15 -7.22
CA LYS A 357 3.55 -14.27 -6.69
C LYS A 357 4.10 -12.86 -6.51
N LEU A 358 3.25 -11.85 -6.67
CA LEU A 358 3.66 -10.47 -6.42
C LEU A 358 4.13 -10.30 -4.97
N LEU A 359 5.26 -9.62 -4.81
CA LEU A 359 5.69 -9.14 -3.51
C LEU A 359 4.63 -8.18 -2.96
N TYR A 360 4.39 -8.23 -1.66
CA TYR A 360 3.33 -7.44 -1.05
C TYR A 360 3.77 -6.91 0.31
N LYS A 361 3.18 -5.78 0.74
CA LYS A 361 3.38 -5.26 2.09
C LYS A 361 3.03 -6.32 3.15
N ASN A 362 3.64 -6.25 4.30
CA ASN A 362 3.49 -7.20 5.42
C ASN A 362 3.89 -8.66 5.08
N LYS A 363 4.77 -8.86 4.09
CA LYS A 363 5.42 -10.15 3.85
C LYS A 363 6.83 -10.13 4.40
N ASN A 364 7.33 -11.31 4.79
CA ASN A 364 8.70 -11.45 5.26
C ASN A 364 9.62 -11.89 4.12
N ILE A 365 10.86 -11.43 4.20
CA ILE A 365 11.95 -11.81 3.33
C ILE A 365 13.15 -12.24 4.19
N PHE A 366 14.07 -12.99 3.62
CA PHE A 366 15.41 -13.11 4.17
C PHE A 366 16.36 -12.15 3.46
N LEU A 367 17.19 -11.45 4.24
CA LEU A 367 18.27 -10.60 3.74
C LEU A 367 19.61 -11.05 4.29
N TYR A 368 20.61 -11.11 3.42
CA TYR A 368 22.02 -11.23 3.76
C TYR A 368 22.80 -10.20 2.94
N SER A 369 23.39 -9.21 3.59
CA SER A 369 24.14 -8.12 2.96
C SER A 369 25.17 -7.54 3.93
N PRO A 370 26.40 -8.06 3.92
CA PRO A 370 27.48 -7.58 4.81
C PRO A 370 27.77 -6.09 4.63
N SER A 371 27.69 -5.55 3.40
CA SER A 371 27.87 -4.12 3.14
C SER A 371 26.79 -3.23 3.78
N LEU A 372 25.61 -3.79 4.06
CA LEU A 372 24.54 -3.12 4.80
C LEU A 372 24.55 -3.48 6.30
N MET A 373 25.65 -4.04 6.82
CA MET A 373 25.79 -4.51 8.21
C MET A 373 24.81 -5.63 8.60
N ILE A 374 24.34 -6.42 7.64
CA ILE A 374 23.52 -7.60 7.88
C ILE A 374 24.39 -8.83 7.64
N PHE A 375 25.11 -9.27 8.67
CA PHE A 375 26.15 -10.30 8.59
C PHE A 375 25.61 -11.72 8.63
N LYS A 376 24.36 -11.91 8.98
CA LYS A 376 23.67 -13.20 8.99
C LYS A 376 22.39 -13.14 8.15
N LYS A 377 21.87 -14.30 7.76
CA LYS A 377 20.58 -14.41 7.08
C LYS A 377 19.46 -13.97 8.03
N THR A 378 19.10 -12.70 7.97
CA THR A 378 18.14 -12.06 8.88
C THR A 378 16.77 -11.97 8.24
N ARG A 379 15.73 -12.28 9.02
CA ARG A 379 14.34 -12.11 8.60
C ARG A 379 13.95 -10.63 8.70
N MET A 380 13.35 -10.13 7.61
CA MET A 380 12.87 -8.75 7.54
C MET A 380 11.43 -8.70 7.05
N THR A 381 10.67 -7.72 7.52
CA THR A 381 9.27 -7.49 7.10
C THR A 381 9.22 -6.33 6.13
N ILE A 382 8.50 -6.50 5.03
CA ILE A 382 8.25 -5.44 4.04
C ILE A 382 7.21 -4.46 4.62
N LYS A 383 7.67 -3.27 5.01
CA LYS A 383 6.79 -2.16 5.44
C LYS A 383 6.16 -1.44 4.25
N GLU A 384 6.93 -1.24 3.20
CA GLU A 384 6.48 -0.56 1.99
C GLU A 384 7.10 -1.23 0.77
N ILE A 385 6.34 -1.34 -0.30
CA ILE A 385 6.82 -1.75 -1.61
C ILE A 385 6.30 -0.80 -2.66
N SER A 386 7.20 -0.33 -3.52
CA SER A 386 6.86 0.46 -4.70
C SER A 386 7.18 -0.33 -5.95
N PHE A 387 6.22 -0.45 -6.83
CA PHE A 387 6.40 -0.98 -8.18
C PHE A 387 6.58 0.20 -9.13
N GLY A 388 7.63 0.17 -9.91
CA GLY A 388 7.92 1.17 -10.92
C GLY A 388 8.44 0.56 -12.20
N ARG A 389 8.21 1.26 -13.30
CA ARG A 389 8.78 0.94 -14.60
C ARG A 389 9.19 2.25 -15.26
N SER A 390 10.42 2.30 -15.72
CA SER A 390 10.91 3.33 -16.64
C SER A 390 10.91 2.79 -18.07
N ALA A 391 11.23 3.62 -19.03
CA ALA A 391 11.30 3.22 -20.45
C ALA A 391 12.22 2.00 -20.69
N THR A 392 13.22 1.78 -19.84
CA THR A 392 14.27 0.77 -20.03
C THR A 392 14.31 -0.35 -19.00
N SER A 393 13.68 -0.16 -17.83
CA SER A 393 13.81 -1.12 -16.73
C SER A 393 12.56 -1.21 -15.87
N LYS A 394 12.33 -2.41 -15.36
CA LYS A 394 11.36 -2.74 -14.32
C LYS A 394 12.12 -2.87 -13.00
N PHE A 395 11.61 -2.24 -11.96
CA PHE A 395 12.22 -2.30 -10.62
C PHE A 395 11.15 -2.32 -9.52
N SER A 396 11.51 -2.82 -8.36
CA SER A 396 10.76 -2.60 -7.13
C SER A 396 11.66 -2.01 -6.05
N GLU A 397 11.12 -1.04 -5.31
CA GLU A 397 11.75 -0.46 -4.14
C GLU A 397 11.05 -1.03 -2.90
N LEU A 398 11.78 -1.73 -2.05
CA LEU A 398 11.27 -2.28 -0.80
C LEU A 398 11.83 -1.49 0.37
N LYS A 399 10.95 -1.04 1.26
CA LYS A 399 11.35 -0.58 2.59
C LYS A 399 11.07 -1.71 3.58
N VAL A 400 12.14 -2.23 4.17
CA VAL A 400 12.07 -3.36 5.08
C VAL A 400 12.59 -3.01 6.46
N THR A 401 12.12 -3.73 7.46
CA THR A 401 12.52 -3.58 8.86
C THR A 401 12.57 -4.93 9.55
N THR A 402 13.26 -4.98 10.67
CA THR A 402 13.23 -6.11 11.59
C THR A 402 13.26 -5.61 13.02
N ALA A 403 12.94 -6.48 13.97
CA ALA A 403 13.13 -6.17 15.38
C ALA A 403 14.65 -6.13 15.70
N PHE A 404 15.03 -5.24 16.62
CA PHE A 404 16.43 -5.07 17.00
C PHE A 404 17.04 -6.38 17.52
N GLU A 405 16.26 -7.18 18.24
CA GLU A 405 16.64 -8.46 18.80
C GLU A 405 17.00 -9.51 17.73
N GLU A 406 16.48 -9.37 16.52
CA GLU A 406 16.74 -10.29 15.40
C GLU A 406 18.04 -9.97 14.63
N LEU A 407 18.65 -8.81 14.86
CA LEU A 407 19.88 -8.44 14.15
C LEU A 407 21.12 -9.18 14.63
N GLU A 408 21.12 -9.74 15.85
CA GLU A 408 22.27 -10.45 16.44
C GLU A 408 23.61 -9.74 16.14
N LEU A 409 23.69 -8.45 16.50
CA LEU A 409 24.87 -7.59 16.32
C LEU A 409 25.92 -7.84 17.40
#